data_4a16fbab1a3c458d696dda11c4be622f
#
_entry.id   4a16fbab1a3c458d696dda11c4be622f
#
_cell.length_a   1.000
_cell.length_b   1.000
_cell.length_c   1.000
_cell.angle_alpha   90.00
_cell.angle_beta   90.00
_cell.angle_gamma   90.00
#
_symmetry.space_group_name_H-M   'P 1'
#
loop_
_entity.id
_entity.type
_entity.pdbx_description
1 polymer ?
#
loop_
_entity_poly.entity_id
_entity_poly.type
_entity_poly.pdbx_seq_one_letter_code
_entity_poly.pdbx_strand_id
1 'polypeptide(L)'
;HGVLGPLGVISAQETGRAIHFLLETNPGPGLGLLIAFYVAGKKGSMLKDSAPGSMIIHFLGGIHEIYFPYVLAHPIMVLAMIAGGIAADLWFVITGAGLVATPAPGSIFAYLAVIPPGQHFQVLTGVLIGAVVTFFVGAFILRLNPVKETGEEETTAAVSAVPGLG
;
A
#
# COMPACT_ATOMS: atom_id res chain seq x y z
N HIS A 1 -9.36 10.67 7.52
CA HIS A 1 -9.08 11.29 8.82
C HIS A 1 -10.28 12.06 9.41
N GLY A 2 -11.05 12.82 8.61
CA GLY A 2 -12.11 13.69 9.13
C GLY A 2 -13.30 12.98 9.81
N VAL A 3 -13.54 11.70 9.52
CA VAL A 3 -14.66 10.92 10.08
C VAL A 3 -14.12 9.75 10.91
N LEU A 4 -13.27 8.91 10.34
CA LEU A 4 -12.77 7.71 11.02
C LEU A 4 -11.89 8.02 12.22
N GLY A 5 -11.06 9.05 12.16
CA GLY A 5 -10.22 9.47 13.28
C GLY A 5 -11.01 9.82 14.54
N PRO A 6 -11.97 10.77 14.48
CA PRO A 6 -12.83 11.10 15.63
C PRO A 6 -13.63 9.91 16.17
N LEU A 7 -14.21 9.08 15.30
CA LEU A 7 -14.91 7.86 15.71
C LEU A 7 -13.97 6.85 16.38
N GLY A 8 -12.75 6.73 15.87
CA GLY A 8 -11.70 5.89 16.47
C GLY A 8 -11.34 6.35 17.89
N VAL A 9 -11.20 7.65 18.11
CA VAL A 9 -10.92 8.20 19.45
C VAL A 9 -12.04 7.88 20.42
N ILE A 10 -13.30 8.09 20.04
CA ILE A 10 -14.46 7.78 20.88
C ILE A 10 -14.49 6.28 21.20
N SER A 11 -14.36 5.42 20.19
CA SER A 11 -14.35 3.96 20.37
C SER A 11 -13.20 3.49 21.26
N ALA A 12 -12.01 4.07 21.11
CA ALA A 12 -10.86 3.73 21.94
C ALA A 12 -11.03 4.18 23.40
N GLN A 13 -11.71 5.29 23.64
CA GLN A 13 -12.04 5.75 25.00
C GLN A 13 -13.05 4.81 25.70
N GLU A 14 -14.03 4.28 24.95
CA GLU A 14 -15.06 3.42 25.49
C GLU A 14 -14.60 1.95 25.67
N THR A 15 -13.83 1.44 24.73
CA THR A 15 -13.50 -0.01 24.66
C THR A 15 -12.00 -0.32 24.81
N GLY A 16 -11.17 0.72 24.95
CA GLY A 16 -9.71 0.58 25.03
C GLY A 16 -9.01 0.37 23.69
N ARG A 17 -9.75 0.29 22.57
CA ARG A 17 -9.21 0.11 21.23
C ARG A 17 -10.22 0.50 20.15
N ALA A 18 -9.74 0.77 18.93
CA ALA A 18 -10.62 1.05 17.79
C ALA A 18 -10.10 0.41 16.50
N ILE A 19 -11.01 -0.25 15.79
CA ILE A 19 -10.76 -0.78 14.45
C ILE A 19 -10.55 0.35 13.42
N HIS A 20 -11.16 1.51 13.65
CA HIS A 20 -11.08 2.67 12.75
C HIS A 20 -9.65 3.07 12.42
N PHE A 21 -8.72 2.94 13.37
CA PHE A 21 -7.30 3.25 13.16
C PHE A 21 -6.61 2.23 12.23
N LEU A 22 -7.06 0.97 12.24
CA LEU A 22 -6.58 -0.05 11.30
C LEU A 22 -7.10 0.20 9.89
N LEU A 23 -8.38 0.58 9.75
CA LEU A 23 -9.00 0.88 8.45
C LEU A 23 -8.34 2.09 7.76
N GLU A 24 -7.85 3.04 8.55
CA GLU A 24 -7.31 4.29 8.04
C GLU A 24 -5.84 4.19 7.61
N THR A 25 -5.05 3.32 8.21
CA THR A 25 -3.59 3.38 8.12
C THR A 25 -2.90 2.05 7.83
N ASN A 26 -3.62 1.02 7.37
CA ASN A 26 -3.04 -0.31 7.14
C ASN A 26 -1.90 -0.30 6.10
N PRO A 27 -0.64 -0.61 6.48
CA PRO A 27 0.49 -0.63 5.57
C PRO A 27 0.53 -1.86 4.66
N GLY A 28 -0.29 -2.88 4.92
CA GLY A 28 -0.26 -4.15 4.20
C GLY A 28 -0.52 -4.01 2.70
N PRO A 29 -1.66 -3.42 2.26
CA PRO A 29 -1.97 -3.31 0.84
C PRO A 29 -0.91 -2.55 0.03
N GLY A 30 -0.37 -1.44 0.55
CA GLY A 30 0.69 -0.68 -0.11
C GLY A 30 1.98 -1.50 -0.26
N LEU A 31 2.38 -2.24 0.77
CA LEU A 31 3.52 -3.13 0.70
C LEU A 31 3.29 -4.24 -0.34
N GLY A 32 2.12 -4.86 -0.36
CA GLY A 32 1.77 -5.88 -1.35
C GLY A 32 1.82 -5.38 -2.79
N LEU A 33 1.37 -4.14 -3.02
CA LEU A 33 1.46 -3.45 -4.31
C LEU A 33 2.92 -3.33 -4.76
N LEU A 34 3.79 -2.80 -3.92
CA LEU A 34 5.21 -2.60 -4.22
C LEU A 34 5.93 -3.92 -4.50
N ILE A 35 5.63 -4.97 -3.72
CA ILE A 35 6.14 -6.33 -3.97
C ILE A 35 5.66 -6.85 -5.33
N ALA A 36 4.40 -6.60 -5.71
CA ALA A 36 3.86 -7.01 -7.01
C ALA A 36 4.64 -6.35 -8.16
N PHE A 37 4.94 -5.07 -8.09
CA PHE A 37 5.78 -4.38 -9.09
C PHE A 37 7.21 -4.91 -9.10
N TYR A 38 7.79 -5.20 -7.94
CA TYR A 38 9.14 -5.77 -7.87
C TYR A 38 9.23 -7.15 -8.51
N VAL A 39 8.25 -8.03 -8.24
CA VAL A 39 8.27 -9.42 -8.74
C VAL A 39 7.76 -9.50 -10.19
N ALA A 40 6.59 -8.94 -10.46
CA ALA A 40 5.86 -9.10 -11.72
C ALA A 40 5.98 -7.91 -12.68
N GLY A 41 6.60 -6.81 -12.27
CA GLY A 41 6.83 -5.64 -13.12
C GLY A 41 7.79 -5.93 -14.28
N LYS A 42 7.66 -5.13 -15.36
CA LYS A 42 8.50 -5.24 -16.56
C LYS A 42 9.98 -5.08 -16.19
N LYS A 43 10.83 -5.99 -16.66
CA LYS A 43 12.28 -5.91 -16.42
C LYS A 43 12.85 -4.63 -17.03
N GLY A 44 13.70 -3.93 -16.27
CA GLY A 44 14.32 -2.68 -16.69
C GLY A 44 13.40 -1.47 -16.61
N SER A 45 12.21 -1.60 -16.02
CA SER A 45 11.34 -0.44 -15.76
C SER A 45 11.77 0.29 -14.50
N MET A 46 11.68 1.62 -14.53
CA MET A 46 11.99 2.48 -13.38
C MET A 46 11.15 2.09 -12.14
N LEU A 47 9.88 1.72 -12.34
CA LEU A 47 8.99 1.32 -11.25
C LEU A 47 9.46 0.02 -10.57
N LYS A 48 9.89 -0.97 -11.36
CA LYS A 48 10.43 -2.21 -10.79
C LYS A 48 11.74 -1.96 -10.04
N ASP A 49 12.63 -1.17 -10.60
CA ASP A 49 13.96 -0.93 -10.03
C ASP A 49 13.90 -0.06 -8.77
N SER A 50 12.94 0.87 -8.68
CA SER A 50 12.72 1.70 -7.49
C SER A 50 11.89 1.02 -6.39
N ALA A 51 11.18 -0.08 -6.69
CA ALA A 51 10.27 -0.71 -5.74
C ALA A 51 10.93 -1.14 -4.42
N PRO A 52 12.15 -1.70 -4.37
CA PRO A 52 12.79 -2.05 -3.09
C PRO A 52 13.01 -0.85 -2.17
N GLY A 53 13.47 0.29 -2.72
CA GLY A 53 13.60 1.53 -1.95
C GLY A 53 12.26 2.05 -1.46
N SER A 54 11.24 1.99 -2.31
CA SER A 54 9.88 2.39 -1.96
C SER A 54 9.27 1.52 -0.86
N MET A 55 9.55 0.20 -0.84
CA MET A 55 9.11 -0.70 0.24
C MET A 55 9.68 -0.28 1.59
N ILE A 56 10.96 0.08 1.65
CA ILE A 56 11.61 0.54 2.88
C ILE A 56 10.95 1.83 3.37
N ILE A 57 10.79 2.80 2.49
CA ILE A 57 10.18 4.10 2.81
C ILE A 57 8.73 3.92 3.26
N HIS A 58 7.97 3.05 2.59
CA HIS A 58 6.59 2.77 2.93
C HIS A 58 6.46 2.03 4.27
N PHE A 59 7.09 0.87 4.38
CA PHE A 59 6.85 -0.05 5.50
C PHE A 59 7.59 0.34 6.78
N LEU A 60 8.84 0.75 6.65
CA LEU A 60 9.65 1.18 7.80
C LEU A 60 9.49 2.67 8.08
N GLY A 61 9.45 3.51 7.05
CA GLY A 61 9.28 4.96 7.18
C GLY A 61 7.83 5.40 7.42
N GLY A 62 6.85 4.61 6.98
CA GLY A 62 5.44 4.90 7.15
C GLY A 62 4.90 5.96 6.18
N ILE A 63 5.60 6.21 5.08
CA ILE A 63 5.19 7.17 4.04
C ILE A 63 4.40 6.41 2.99
N HIS A 64 3.07 6.48 3.08
CA HIS A 64 2.18 5.72 2.19
C HIS A 64 2.10 6.31 0.78
N GLU A 65 2.30 7.61 0.62
CA GLU A 65 2.27 8.30 -0.66
C GLU A 65 3.34 7.81 -1.63
N ILE A 66 4.37 7.11 -1.16
CA ILE A 66 5.45 6.57 -2.00
C ILE A 66 4.96 5.57 -3.06
N TYR A 67 3.78 4.96 -2.87
CA TYR A 67 3.22 4.05 -3.88
C TYR A 67 2.33 4.76 -4.92
N PHE A 68 2.02 6.06 -4.78
CA PHE A 68 1.19 6.78 -5.74
C PHE A 68 1.73 6.75 -7.18
N PRO A 69 3.04 6.94 -7.44
CA PRO A 69 3.56 6.82 -8.81
C PRO A 69 3.25 5.47 -9.46
N TYR A 70 3.26 4.40 -8.69
CA TYR A 70 2.95 3.05 -9.18
C TYR A 70 1.46 2.90 -9.57
N VAL A 71 0.57 3.47 -8.76
CA VAL A 71 -0.87 3.47 -9.04
C VAL A 71 -1.20 4.39 -10.21
N LEU A 72 -0.56 5.57 -10.30
CA LEU A 72 -0.78 6.50 -11.41
C LEU A 72 -0.29 5.93 -12.75
N ALA A 73 0.84 5.22 -12.74
CA ALA A 73 1.35 4.53 -13.93
C ALA A 73 0.47 3.35 -14.37
N HIS A 74 -0.27 2.75 -13.44
CA HIS A 74 -1.15 1.62 -13.71
C HIS A 74 -2.42 1.65 -12.85
N PRO A 75 -3.41 2.50 -13.20
CA PRO A 75 -4.56 2.80 -12.32
C PRO A 75 -5.41 1.60 -11.92
N ILE A 76 -5.47 0.55 -12.73
CA ILE A 76 -6.20 -0.69 -12.40
C ILE A 76 -5.64 -1.39 -11.14
N MET A 77 -4.40 -1.07 -10.73
CA MET A 77 -3.79 -1.60 -9.50
C MET A 77 -4.51 -1.13 -8.23
N VAL A 78 -5.34 -0.08 -8.30
CA VAL A 78 -6.26 0.29 -7.20
C VAL A 78 -7.16 -0.88 -6.82
N LEU A 79 -7.60 -1.70 -7.78
CA LEU A 79 -8.43 -2.87 -7.49
C LEU A 79 -7.69 -3.93 -6.64
N ALA A 80 -6.39 -4.08 -6.86
CA ALA A 80 -5.57 -4.97 -6.02
C ALA A 80 -5.48 -4.46 -4.58
N MET A 81 -5.31 -3.14 -4.40
CA MET A 81 -5.25 -2.53 -3.08
C MET A 81 -6.60 -2.62 -2.36
N ILE A 82 -7.71 -2.39 -3.07
CA ILE A 82 -9.07 -2.56 -2.53
C ILE A 82 -9.28 -4.01 -2.08
N ALA A 83 -8.91 -4.99 -2.90
CA ALA A 83 -9.06 -6.41 -2.55
C ALA A 83 -8.25 -6.76 -1.29
N GLY A 84 -7.01 -6.30 -1.20
CA GLY A 84 -6.17 -6.51 -0.01
C GLY A 84 -6.68 -5.78 1.23
N GLY A 85 -7.17 -4.55 1.06
CA GLY A 85 -7.81 -3.80 2.14
C GLY A 85 -9.03 -4.53 2.69
N ILE A 86 -9.97 -4.92 1.83
CA ILE A 86 -11.17 -5.67 2.23
C ILE A 86 -10.79 -6.96 2.97
N ALA A 87 -9.81 -7.72 2.47
CA ALA A 87 -9.39 -8.97 3.11
C ALA A 87 -8.81 -8.74 4.52
N ALA A 88 -7.99 -7.70 4.69
CA ALA A 88 -7.44 -7.32 5.99
C ALA A 88 -8.54 -6.82 6.94
N ASP A 89 -9.44 -5.98 6.46
CA ASP A 89 -10.52 -5.40 7.25
C ASP A 89 -11.50 -6.46 7.74
N LEU A 90 -11.84 -7.44 6.88
CA LEU A 90 -12.64 -8.60 7.29
C LEU A 90 -11.96 -9.38 8.41
N TRP A 91 -10.65 -9.60 8.31
CA TRP A 91 -9.89 -10.25 9.38
C TRP A 91 -9.92 -9.44 10.68
N PHE A 92 -9.75 -8.13 10.62
CA PHE A 92 -9.82 -7.27 11.80
C PHE A 92 -11.20 -7.27 12.45
N VAL A 93 -12.27 -7.27 11.65
CA VAL A 93 -13.64 -7.37 12.15
C VAL A 93 -13.88 -8.71 12.83
N ILE A 94 -13.51 -9.83 12.21
CA ILE A 94 -13.72 -11.18 12.72
C ILE A 94 -12.94 -11.41 14.02
N THR A 95 -11.71 -10.90 14.11
CA THR A 95 -10.85 -11.07 15.29
C THR A 95 -11.07 -10.01 16.37
N GLY A 96 -11.89 -8.98 16.11
CA GLY A 96 -12.08 -7.84 16.99
C GLY A 96 -10.79 -7.04 17.23
N ALA A 97 -9.89 -7.03 16.24
CA ALA A 97 -8.63 -6.31 16.35
C ALA A 97 -8.86 -4.79 16.34
N GLY A 98 -7.98 -4.06 17.04
CA GLY A 98 -8.00 -2.60 17.08
C GLY A 98 -6.68 -2.04 17.57
N LEU A 99 -6.49 -0.75 17.38
CA LEU A 99 -5.34 -0.01 17.91
C LEU A 99 -5.82 0.95 19.00
N VAL A 100 -4.90 1.37 19.88
CA VAL A 100 -5.23 2.33 20.96
C VAL A 100 -5.18 3.78 20.45
N ALA A 101 -4.47 4.03 19.37
CA ALA A 101 -4.32 5.36 18.74
C ALA A 101 -3.99 5.20 17.26
N THR A 102 -4.09 6.30 16.49
CA THR A 102 -3.62 6.34 15.11
C THR A 102 -2.10 6.21 15.07
N PRO A 103 -1.54 5.21 14.35
CA PRO A 103 -0.09 5.13 14.15
C PRO A 103 0.35 6.27 13.22
N ALA A 104 1.22 7.13 13.73
CA ALA A 104 1.78 8.26 12.98
C ALA A 104 3.30 8.37 13.24
N PRO A 105 4.11 8.19 12.20
CA PRO A 105 3.78 7.79 10.82
C PRO A 105 3.21 6.38 10.75
N GLY A 106 2.58 6.00 9.61
CA GLY A 106 1.98 4.68 9.38
C GLY A 106 2.99 3.54 9.19
N SER A 107 4.10 3.56 9.92
CA SER A 107 5.16 2.55 9.85
C SER A 107 4.84 1.32 10.71
N ILE A 108 5.48 0.20 10.40
CA ILE A 108 5.34 -1.02 11.22
C ILE A 108 5.78 -0.78 12.67
N PHE A 109 6.77 0.08 12.91
CA PHE A 109 7.21 0.42 14.26
C PHE A 109 6.15 1.20 15.03
N ALA A 110 5.50 2.18 14.39
CA ALA A 110 4.40 2.92 15.01
C ALA A 110 3.20 2.00 15.28
N TYR A 111 2.91 1.05 14.37
CA TYR A 111 1.91 0.01 14.60
C TYR A 111 2.21 -0.79 15.86
N LEU A 112 3.43 -1.33 15.98
CA LEU A 112 3.84 -2.11 17.16
C LEU A 112 3.68 -1.32 18.47
N ALA A 113 3.91 0.00 18.43
CA ALA A 113 3.79 0.87 19.60
C ALA A 113 2.34 1.11 20.04
N VAL A 114 1.37 1.05 19.12
CA VAL A 114 -0.05 1.33 19.40
C VAL A 114 -0.95 0.09 19.38
N ILE A 115 -0.37 -1.11 19.24
CA ILE A 115 -1.13 -2.36 19.40
C ILE A 115 -1.36 -2.62 20.88
N PRO A 116 -2.62 -2.84 21.30
CA PRO A 116 -2.89 -3.21 22.69
C PRO A 116 -2.27 -4.56 23.05
N PRO A 117 -1.88 -4.77 24.31
CA PRO A 117 -1.34 -6.05 24.77
C PRO A 117 -2.25 -7.23 24.40
N GLY A 118 -1.66 -8.29 23.84
CA GLY A 118 -2.37 -9.50 23.43
C GLY A 118 -2.97 -9.46 22.02
N GLN A 119 -2.94 -8.33 21.30
CA GLN A 119 -3.48 -8.22 19.94
C GLN A 119 -2.43 -8.20 18.82
N HIS A 120 -1.17 -8.35 19.14
CA HIS A 120 -0.09 -8.32 18.16
C HIS A 120 -0.29 -9.34 17.03
N PHE A 121 -0.70 -10.56 17.38
CA PHE A 121 -0.94 -11.61 16.40
C PHE A 121 -2.05 -11.24 15.43
N GLN A 122 -3.19 -10.77 15.94
CA GLN A 122 -4.36 -10.41 15.11
C GLN A 122 -4.03 -9.25 14.17
N VAL A 123 -3.38 -8.21 14.69
CA VAL A 123 -3.05 -7.01 13.91
C VAL A 123 -2.00 -7.32 12.86
N LEU A 124 -0.90 -7.96 13.23
CA LEU A 124 0.18 -8.30 12.28
C LEU A 124 -0.28 -9.29 11.20
N THR A 125 -1.12 -10.26 11.58
CA THR A 125 -1.70 -11.20 10.60
C THR A 125 -2.62 -10.47 9.62
N GLY A 126 -3.42 -9.49 10.05
CA GLY A 126 -4.25 -8.69 9.16
C GLY A 126 -3.42 -7.82 8.19
N VAL A 127 -2.35 -7.22 8.65
CA VAL A 127 -1.39 -6.51 7.78
C VAL A 127 -0.80 -7.46 6.74
N LEU A 128 -0.39 -8.65 7.16
CA LEU A 128 0.16 -9.68 6.27
C LEU A 128 -0.89 -10.15 5.24
N ILE A 129 -2.13 -10.41 5.65
CA ILE A 129 -3.24 -10.78 4.75
C ILE A 129 -3.43 -9.68 3.69
N GLY A 130 -3.49 -8.41 4.09
CA GLY A 130 -3.59 -7.29 3.17
C GLY A 130 -2.45 -7.25 2.15
N ALA A 131 -1.21 -7.45 2.61
CA ALA A 131 -0.05 -7.49 1.73
C ALA A 131 -0.09 -8.68 0.75
N VAL A 132 -0.38 -9.88 1.24
CA VAL A 132 -0.42 -11.10 0.42
C VAL A 132 -1.51 -11.04 -0.64
N VAL A 133 -2.74 -10.64 -0.26
CA VAL A 133 -3.86 -10.54 -1.21
C VAL A 133 -3.57 -9.48 -2.25
N THR A 134 -3.11 -8.29 -1.86
CA THR A 134 -2.72 -7.23 -2.81
C THR A 134 -1.60 -7.70 -3.74
N PHE A 135 -0.60 -8.40 -3.21
CA PHE A 135 0.49 -8.94 -4.01
C PHE A 135 -0.02 -9.91 -5.09
N PHE A 136 -0.82 -10.91 -4.73
CA PHE A 136 -1.29 -11.89 -5.71
C PHE A 136 -2.22 -11.27 -6.75
N VAL A 137 -3.19 -10.45 -6.33
CA VAL A 137 -4.08 -9.76 -7.27
C VAL A 137 -3.29 -8.79 -8.15
N GLY A 138 -2.36 -8.02 -7.57
CA GLY A 138 -1.52 -7.09 -8.30
C GLY A 138 -0.57 -7.79 -9.28
N ALA A 139 0.09 -8.87 -8.88
CA ALA A 139 0.94 -9.66 -9.76
C ALA A 139 0.14 -10.28 -10.91
N PHE A 140 -1.09 -10.72 -10.66
CA PHE A 140 -1.99 -11.22 -11.70
C PHE A 140 -2.36 -10.11 -12.69
N ILE A 141 -2.74 -8.93 -12.21
CA ILE A 141 -3.06 -7.77 -13.05
C ILE A 141 -1.86 -7.38 -13.91
N LEU A 142 -0.65 -7.28 -13.33
CA LEU A 142 0.57 -6.91 -14.06
C LEU A 142 0.97 -7.92 -15.12
N ARG A 143 0.66 -9.20 -14.93
CA ARG A 143 0.89 -10.24 -15.94
C ARG A 143 -0.08 -10.15 -17.11
N LEU A 144 -1.35 -9.80 -16.84
CA LEU A 144 -2.38 -9.63 -17.88
C LEU A 144 -2.22 -8.30 -18.62
N ASN A 145 -1.86 -7.24 -17.91
CA ASN A 145 -1.74 -5.88 -18.43
C ASN A 145 -0.39 -5.30 -17.98
N PRO A 146 0.70 -5.58 -18.70
CA PRO A 146 2.01 -5.00 -18.36
C PRO A 146 1.96 -3.47 -18.51
N VAL A 147 2.65 -2.76 -17.62
CA VAL A 147 2.75 -1.29 -17.64
C VAL A 147 3.34 -0.84 -18.97
N LYS A 148 2.63 0.03 -19.67
CA LYS A 148 3.18 0.76 -20.82
C LYS A 148 3.94 1.98 -20.28
N GLU A 149 5.24 2.02 -20.46
CA GLU A 149 6.02 3.22 -20.13
C GLU A 149 5.78 4.27 -21.19
N THR A 150 4.92 5.24 -20.87
CA THR A 150 4.58 6.37 -21.75
C THR A 150 5.77 7.36 -21.94
N GLY A 151 6.88 7.16 -21.21
CA GLY A 151 8.03 8.06 -21.25
C GLY A 151 9.01 7.87 -22.41
N GLU A 152 9.06 6.69 -23.03
CA GLU A 152 9.98 6.46 -24.17
C GLU A 152 9.41 6.98 -25.49
N GLU A 153 8.07 6.98 -25.68
CA GLU A 153 7.45 7.48 -26.89
C GLU A 153 7.47 9.01 -26.98
N GLU A 154 7.26 9.72 -25.87
CA GLU A 154 7.35 11.20 -25.86
C GLU A 154 8.76 11.71 -26.07
N THR A 155 9.77 11.05 -25.48
CA THR A 155 11.18 11.45 -25.67
C THR A 155 11.65 11.13 -27.08
N THR A 156 11.25 10.01 -27.66
CA THR A 156 11.59 9.63 -29.04
C THR A 156 10.85 10.51 -30.06
N ALA A 157 9.58 10.85 -29.80
CA ALA A 157 8.81 11.77 -30.63
C ALA A 157 9.34 13.22 -30.54
N ALA A 158 9.75 13.68 -29.36
CA ALA A 158 10.32 15.01 -29.18
C ALA A 158 11.71 15.11 -29.83
N VAL A 159 12.55 14.07 -29.76
CA VAL A 159 13.86 14.05 -30.43
C VAL A 159 13.72 13.97 -31.95
N SER A 160 12.73 13.23 -32.46
CA SER A 160 12.46 13.13 -33.91
C SER A 160 11.79 14.38 -34.49
N ALA A 161 11.19 15.23 -33.65
CA ALA A 161 10.52 16.45 -34.06
C ALA A 161 11.44 17.70 -34.10
N VAL A 162 12.74 17.58 -33.78
CA VAL A 162 13.70 18.65 -33.89
C VAL A 162 14.29 18.66 -35.32
N PRO A 163 13.84 19.56 -36.22
CA PRO A 163 14.41 19.66 -37.56
C PRO A 163 15.76 20.36 -37.46
N GLY A 164 16.85 19.66 -37.73
CA GLY A 164 18.11 20.30 -38.02
C GLY A 164 19.30 19.99 -37.15
N LEU A 165 19.68 18.71 -37.03
CA LEU A 165 21.07 18.32 -36.76
C LEU A 165 21.42 17.19 -37.76
N GLY A 166 21.57 17.59 -39.00
CA GLY A 166 22.22 16.82 -40.06
C GLY A 166 23.54 17.52 -40.40
#